data_3c53f7d0b0ad4342bdbb10c7a6f4b57b
#
_entry.id   3c53f7d0b0ad4342bdbb10c7a6f4b57b
#
_cell.length_a   1.000
_cell.length_b   1.000
_cell.length_c   1.000
_cell.angle_alpha   90.00
_cell.angle_beta   90.00
_cell.angle_gamma   90.00
#
_symmetry.space_group_name_H-M   'P 1'
#
loop_
_entity.id
_entity.type
_entity.pdbx_description
1 polymer ?
#
loop_
_entity_poly.entity_id
_entity_poly.type
_entity_poly.pdbx_seq_one_letter_code
_entity_poly.pdbx_strand_id
1 'polypeptide(L)'
;MLVIGIAGGTGSGKTTVVNKIAESFTEGEVAILTQDAYYFDNSHLSLEERRKKNFDRPDPIEFKLMVEHIKALKEGKTILQPTYSFITCTRQEETIPVEPRHVLIVEGILCLADENLRRLMDVKVYVDCSSDVRLTRVIRRDIMERGRDVETVLDRYEKTVRPSHLQFIEPTKNFADIIIPQGGLNHKAIEILTNYIKQILKKTPKTHA
;
A
#
# COMPACT_ATOMS: atom_id res chain seq x y z
N MET A 1 -9.26 15.04 8.56
CA MET A 1 -8.74 13.72 8.19
C MET A 1 -7.23 13.78 8.14
N LEU A 2 -6.54 12.89 8.84
CA LEU A 2 -5.08 12.72 8.77
C LEU A 2 -4.77 11.63 7.73
N VAL A 3 -3.92 11.92 6.75
CA VAL A 3 -3.54 10.98 5.69
C VAL A 3 -2.12 10.47 5.90
N ILE A 4 -1.95 9.15 5.98
CA ILE A 4 -0.67 8.49 6.21
C ILE A 4 -0.35 7.59 5.03
N GLY A 5 0.78 7.85 4.36
CA GLY A 5 1.30 6.96 3.33
C GLY A 5 2.25 5.92 3.92
N ILE A 6 2.05 4.63 3.62
CA ILE A 6 2.91 3.55 4.07
C ILE A 6 3.44 2.77 2.86
N ALA A 7 4.69 3.05 2.50
CA ALA A 7 5.41 2.41 1.40
C ALA A 7 6.41 1.36 1.90
N GLY A 8 7.03 0.66 0.95
CA GLY A 8 8.09 -0.33 1.19
C GLY A 8 8.03 -1.50 0.21
N GLY A 9 9.11 -2.22 0.04
CA GLY A 9 9.19 -3.32 -0.92
C GLY A 9 8.18 -4.44 -0.69
N THR A 10 7.87 -5.20 -1.74
CA THR A 10 7.08 -6.43 -1.58
C THR A 10 7.74 -7.35 -0.54
N GLY A 11 6.96 -7.94 0.35
CA GLY A 11 7.46 -8.77 1.45
C GLY A 11 8.08 -8.00 2.63
N SER A 12 8.10 -6.65 2.63
CA SER A 12 8.66 -5.87 3.75
C SER A 12 7.82 -5.93 5.04
N GLY A 13 6.55 -6.31 4.95
CA GLY A 13 5.63 -6.35 6.08
C GLY A 13 4.79 -5.07 6.27
N LYS A 14 4.60 -4.28 5.21
CA LYS A 14 3.73 -3.10 5.21
C LYS A 14 2.34 -3.39 5.77
N THR A 15 1.65 -4.38 5.20
CA THR A 15 0.30 -4.76 5.61
C THR A 15 0.23 -5.13 7.10
N THR A 16 1.27 -5.79 7.64
CA THR A 16 1.38 -6.06 9.07
C THR A 16 1.49 -4.77 9.88
N VAL A 17 2.26 -3.79 9.40
CA VAL A 17 2.37 -2.47 10.05
C VAL A 17 1.03 -1.75 10.02
N VAL A 18 0.37 -1.71 8.86
CA VAL A 18 -0.96 -1.09 8.68
C VAL A 18 -1.98 -1.69 9.63
N ASN A 19 -2.09 -3.03 9.68
CA ASN A 19 -3.05 -3.72 10.53
C ASN A 19 -2.80 -3.41 12.02
N LYS A 20 -1.54 -3.48 12.49
CA LYS A 20 -1.20 -3.16 13.88
C LYS A 20 -1.51 -1.70 14.25
N ILE A 21 -1.33 -0.77 13.32
CA ILE A 21 -1.74 0.62 13.55
C ILE A 21 -3.27 0.67 13.64
N ALA A 22 -3.99 0.12 12.67
CA ALA A 22 -5.45 0.16 12.62
C ALA A 22 -6.10 -0.50 13.85
N GLU A 23 -5.59 -1.66 14.29
CA GLU A 23 -6.03 -2.38 15.51
C GLU A 23 -5.87 -1.56 16.80
N SER A 24 -5.02 -0.55 16.78
CA SER A 24 -4.80 0.34 17.94
C SER A 24 -5.81 1.48 18.06
N PHE A 25 -6.72 1.58 17.11
CA PHE A 25 -7.80 2.59 17.08
C PHE A 25 -9.16 1.92 17.27
N THR A 26 -10.14 2.71 17.66
CA THR A 26 -11.53 2.25 17.74
C THR A 26 -12.05 1.92 16.34
N GLU A 27 -12.91 0.91 16.23
CA GLU A 27 -13.57 0.57 14.98
C GLU A 27 -14.22 1.80 14.35
N GLY A 28 -13.99 2.00 13.06
CA GLY A 28 -14.51 3.16 12.33
C GLY A 28 -13.68 4.45 12.42
N GLU A 29 -12.57 4.50 13.18
CA GLU A 29 -11.69 5.67 13.20
C GLU A 29 -10.69 5.71 12.05
N VAL A 30 -10.35 4.56 11.46
CA VAL A 30 -9.34 4.41 10.41
C VAL A 30 -9.96 3.85 9.14
N ALA A 31 -9.69 4.48 8.00
CA ALA A 31 -9.91 3.93 6.68
C ALA A 31 -8.58 3.52 6.05
N ILE A 32 -8.60 2.51 5.20
CA ILE A 32 -7.40 2.00 4.50
C ILE A 32 -7.69 2.00 3.00
N LEU A 33 -6.81 2.62 2.22
CA LEU A 33 -6.76 2.50 0.77
C LEU A 33 -5.54 1.69 0.38
N THR A 34 -5.77 0.57 -0.28
CA THR A 34 -4.70 -0.30 -0.79
C THR A 34 -4.40 0.05 -2.24
N GLN A 35 -3.16 0.47 -2.52
CA GLN A 35 -2.71 0.82 -3.88
C GLN A 35 -2.93 -0.31 -4.88
N ASP A 36 -2.79 -1.57 -4.45
CA ASP A 36 -2.96 -2.73 -5.32
C ASP A 36 -4.39 -2.84 -5.92
N ALA A 37 -5.38 -2.20 -5.31
CA ALA A 37 -6.73 -2.08 -5.85
C ALA A 37 -6.81 -1.16 -7.08
N TYR A 38 -5.82 -0.28 -7.27
CA TYR A 38 -5.80 0.76 -8.30
C TYR A 38 -4.98 0.39 -9.53
N TYR A 39 -4.62 -0.86 -9.75
CA TYR A 39 -4.10 -1.27 -11.05
C TYR A 39 -5.16 -1.05 -12.13
N PHE A 40 -4.73 -0.61 -13.31
CA PHE A 40 -5.63 -0.47 -14.47
C PHE A 40 -6.31 -1.79 -14.80
N ASP A 41 -7.53 -1.69 -15.34
CA ASP A 41 -8.20 -2.84 -15.90
C ASP A 41 -7.46 -3.37 -17.15
N ASN A 42 -7.18 -4.66 -17.12
CA ASN A 42 -6.51 -5.38 -18.19
C ASN A 42 -7.41 -6.49 -18.77
N SER A 43 -8.73 -6.43 -18.58
CA SER A 43 -9.68 -7.46 -19.02
C SER A 43 -9.64 -7.73 -20.51
N HIS A 44 -9.25 -6.72 -21.31
CA HIS A 44 -9.07 -6.82 -22.78
C HIS A 44 -7.89 -7.71 -23.22
N LEU A 45 -6.98 -8.06 -22.30
CA LEU A 45 -5.85 -8.94 -22.56
C LEU A 45 -6.17 -10.38 -22.13
N SER A 46 -5.53 -11.36 -22.76
CA SER A 46 -5.56 -12.75 -22.30
C SER A 46 -4.90 -12.90 -20.92
N LEU A 47 -5.26 -13.94 -20.17
CA LEU A 47 -4.66 -14.20 -18.85
C LEU A 47 -3.13 -14.37 -18.93
N GLU A 48 -2.65 -14.99 -20.00
CA GLU A 48 -1.21 -15.18 -20.23
C GLU A 48 -0.49 -13.84 -20.40
N GLU A 49 -1.04 -12.91 -21.19
CA GLU A 49 -0.49 -11.57 -21.36
C GLU A 49 -0.50 -10.75 -20.07
N ARG A 50 -1.60 -10.84 -19.29
CA ARG A 50 -1.70 -10.19 -17.98
C ARG A 50 -0.63 -10.69 -17.02
N ARG A 51 -0.37 -11.99 -16.97
CA ARG A 51 0.65 -12.60 -16.10
C ARG A 51 2.08 -12.19 -16.45
N LYS A 52 2.34 -11.80 -17.71
CA LYS A 52 3.63 -11.29 -18.17
C LYS A 52 3.87 -9.82 -17.80
N LYS A 53 2.82 -9.08 -17.40
CA LYS A 53 2.96 -7.67 -17.01
C LYS A 53 3.78 -7.51 -15.73
N ASN A 54 4.58 -6.45 -15.70
CA ASN A 54 5.32 -6.04 -14.50
C ASN A 54 4.47 -5.05 -13.69
N PHE A 55 3.90 -5.52 -12.59
CA PHE A 55 3.08 -4.72 -11.67
C PHE A 55 3.91 -4.00 -10.58
N ASP A 56 5.22 -4.21 -10.55
CA ASP A 56 6.12 -3.57 -9.60
C ASP A 56 6.70 -2.22 -10.16
N ARG A 57 6.01 -1.61 -11.15
CA ARG A 57 6.31 -0.33 -11.78
C ARG A 57 5.19 0.68 -11.55
N PRO A 58 5.44 2.00 -11.72
CA PRO A 58 4.39 3.03 -11.61
C PRO A 58 3.31 2.95 -12.69
N ASP A 59 3.71 2.61 -13.94
CA ASP A 59 2.86 2.70 -15.12
C ASP A 59 1.52 1.93 -15.03
N PRO A 60 1.44 0.73 -14.39
CA PRO A 60 0.20 -0.01 -14.25
C PRO A 60 -0.80 0.57 -13.24
N ILE A 61 -0.42 1.59 -12.48
CA ILE A 61 -1.22 2.10 -11.36
C ILE A 61 -1.96 3.36 -11.78
N GLU A 62 -3.27 3.40 -11.49
CA GLU A 62 -4.13 4.56 -11.73
C GLU A 62 -4.02 5.57 -10.58
N PHE A 63 -2.85 6.22 -10.44
CA PHE A 63 -2.61 7.22 -9.40
C PHE A 63 -3.59 8.38 -9.44
N LYS A 64 -4.06 8.77 -10.63
CA LYS A 64 -5.04 9.84 -10.78
C LYS A 64 -6.33 9.52 -10.00
N LEU A 65 -6.86 8.31 -10.17
CA LEU A 65 -8.05 7.87 -9.44
C LEU A 65 -7.81 7.81 -7.93
N MET A 66 -6.63 7.36 -7.48
CA MET A 66 -6.28 7.38 -6.05
C MET A 66 -6.29 8.80 -5.49
N VAL A 67 -5.71 9.75 -6.21
CA VAL A 67 -5.68 11.16 -5.81
C VAL A 67 -7.09 11.74 -5.73
N GLU A 68 -7.95 11.45 -6.71
CA GLU A 68 -9.36 11.87 -6.72
C GLU A 68 -10.13 11.29 -5.54
N HIS A 69 -9.95 10.00 -5.23
CA HIS A 69 -10.59 9.34 -4.09
C HIS A 69 -10.13 9.93 -2.75
N ILE A 70 -8.84 10.19 -2.56
CA ILE A 70 -8.34 10.81 -1.32
C ILE A 70 -8.90 12.22 -1.15
N LYS A 71 -8.97 13.01 -2.22
CA LYS A 71 -9.58 14.35 -2.17
C LYS A 71 -11.07 14.27 -1.79
N ALA A 72 -11.81 13.37 -2.40
CA ALA A 72 -13.23 13.16 -2.08
C ALA A 72 -13.43 12.75 -0.60
N LEU A 73 -12.61 11.85 -0.08
CA LEU A 73 -12.64 11.47 1.34
C LEU A 73 -12.29 12.65 2.27
N LYS A 74 -11.32 13.51 1.89
CA LYS A 74 -11.00 14.74 2.64
C LYS A 74 -12.15 15.76 2.65
N GLU A 75 -13.00 15.75 1.60
CA GLU A 75 -14.22 16.54 1.50
C GLU A 75 -15.42 15.92 2.22
N GLY A 76 -15.25 14.78 2.89
CA GLY A 76 -16.34 14.09 3.61
C GLY A 76 -17.21 13.20 2.72
N LYS A 77 -16.80 12.90 1.49
CA LYS A 77 -17.56 12.07 0.54
C LYS A 77 -17.10 10.61 0.63
N THR A 78 -18.06 9.69 0.63
CA THR A 78 -17.80 8.25 0.44
C THR A 78 -17.33 8.00 -0.98
N ILE A 79 -16.32 7.12 -1.15
CA ILE A 79 -15.81 6.67 -2.45
C ILE A 79 -16.08 5.18 -2.66
N LEU A 80 -16.03 4.75 -3.91
CA LEU A 80 -16.09 3.35 -4.29
C LEU A 80 -14.67 2.90 -4.70
N GLN A 81 -13.95 2.28 -3.77
CA GLN A 81 -12.62 1.73 -4.03
C GLN A 81 -12.77 0.54 -5.00
N PRO A 82 -12.02 0.49 -6.11
CA PRO A 82 -11.99 -0.69 -6.96
C PRO A 82 -11.44 -1.90 -6.21
N THR A 83 -11.70 -3.08 -6.73
CA THR A 83 -11.07 -4.33 -6.26
C THR A 83 -10.22 -4.94 -7.36
N TYR A 84 -9.21 -5.71 -6.98
CA TYR A 84 -8.26 -6.32 -7.90
C TYR A 84 -7.99 -7.78 -7.53
N SER A 85 -8.01 -8.66 -8.54
CA SER A 85 -7.69 -10.07 -8.38
C SER A 85 -6.27 -10.37 -8.85
N PHE A 86 -5.42 -10.85 -7.92
CA PHE A 86 -4.08 -11.34 -8.25
C PHE A 86 -4.08 -12.68 -9.00
N ILE A 87 -5.20 -13.42 -8.97
CA ILE A 87 -5.36 -14.68 -9.69
C ILE A 87 -5.61 -14.41 -11.19
N THR A 88 -6.53 -13.49 -11.47
CA THR A 88 -6.91 -13.11 -12.84
C THR A 88 -6.09 -11.93 -13.38
N CYS A 89 -5.27 -11.29 -12.54
CA CYS A 89 -4.42 -10.14 -12.85
C CYS A 89 -5.22 -9.00 -13.52
N THR A 90 -6.40 -8.71 -13.00
CA THR A 90 -7.23 -7.61 -13.49
C THR A 90 -8.15 -7.04 -12.41
N ARG A 91 -8.64 -5.82 -12.62
CA ARG A 91 -9.66 -5.17 -11.81
C ARG A 91 -10.96 -5.96 -11.91
N GLN A 92 -11.72 -6.00 -10.83
CA GLN A 92 -13.03 -6.65 -10.77
C GLN A 92 -14.14 -5.59 -10.92
N GLU A 93 -15.36 -6.04 -11.21
CA GLU A 93 -16.53 -5.16 -11.30
C GLU A 93 -16.98 -4.67 -9.90
N GLU A 94 -16.76 -5.49 -8.87
CA GLU A 94 -17.11 -5.17 -7.50
C GLU A 94 -16.25 -4.02 -6.98
N THR A 95 -16.88 -3.13 -6.24
CA THR A 95 -16.22 -2.04 -5.51
C THR A 95 -16.53 -2.10 -4.03
N ILE A 96 -15.66 -1.52 -3.23
CA ILE A 96 -15.84 -1.44 -1.77
C ILE A 96 -16.11 0.02 -1.39
N PRO A 97 -17.25 0.32 -0.74
CA PRO A 97 -17.49 1.67 -0.23
C PRO A 97 -16.51 1.97 0.91
N VAL A 98 -15.82 3.09 0.79
CA VAL A 98 -14.92 3.62 1.83
C VAL A 98 -15.45 4.97 2.28
N GLU A 99 -15.85 5.03 3.55
CA GLU A 99 -16.34 6.25 4.17
C GLU A 99 -15.17 7.11 4.70
N PRO A 100 -15.35 8.44 4.76
CA PRO A 100 -14.37 9.32 5.38
C PRO A 100 -14.23 9.01 6.89
N ARG A 101 -12.99 8.91 7.36
CA ARG A 101 -12.65 8.62 8.76
C ARG A 101 -11.64 9.66 9.29
N HIS A 102 -11.35 9.61 10.57
CA HIS A 102 -10.36 10.53 11.17
C HIS A 102 -8.95 10.28 10.63
N VAL A 103 -8.60 9.03 10.37
CA VAL A 103 -7.33 8.60 9.78
C VAL A 103 -7.59 7.88 8.47
N LEU A 104 -6.82 8.21 7.43
CA LEU A 104 -6.73 7.48 6.19
C LEU A 104 -5.33 6.93 6.03
N ILE A 105 -5.18 5.61 5.96
CA ILE A 105 -3.92 4.95 5.62
C ILE A 105 -3.94 4.61 4.14
N VAL A 106 -2.95 5.09 3.40
CA VAL A 106 -2.71 4.74 1.99
C VAL A 106 -1.50 3.82 1.95
N GLU A 107 -1.70 2.54 1.63
CA GLU A 107 -0.61 1.56 1.62
C GLU A 107 -0.31 1.05 0.21
N GLY A 108 0.96 0.80 -0.07
CA GLY A 108 1.38 0.15 -1.30
C GLY A 108 2.87 0.27 -1.57
N ILE A 109 3.37 -0.58 -2.47
CA ILE A 109 4.82 -0.59 -2.79
C ILE A 109 5.30 0.71 -3.42
N LEU A 110 4.42 1.43 -4.12
CA LEU A 110 4.71 2.63 -4.90
C LEU A 110 3.87 3.84 -4.46
N CYS A 111 3.18 3.78 -3.31
CA CYS A 111 2.31 4.88 -2.87
C CYS A 111 3.09 6.20 -2.63
N LEU A 112 4.40 6.13 -2.44
CA LEU A 112 5.28 7.31 -2.38
C LEU A 112 5.96 7.64 -3.72
N ALA A 113 5.66 6.95 -4.82
CA ALA A 113 6.29 7.22 -6.11
C ALA A 113 5.66 8.43 -6.84
N ASP A 114 4.34 8.63 -6.71
CA ASP A 114 3.63 9.74 -7.35
C ASP A 114 3.68 11.00 -6.49
N GLU A 115 4.06 12.14 -7.08
CA GLU A 115 4.19 13.40 -6.38
C GLU A 115 2.85 13.97 -5.92
N ASN A 116 1.80 13.86 -6.75
CA ASN A 116 0.48 14.39 -6.41
C ASN A 116 -0.12 13.61 -5.25
N LEU A 117 0.12 12.30 -5.22
CA LEU A 117 -0.31 11.44 -4.11
C LEU A 117 0.46 11.80 -2.83
N ARG A 118 1.81 11.96 -2.90
CA ARG A 118 2.62 12.38 -1.74
C ARG A 118 2.19 13.71 -1.14
N ARG A 119 1.79 14.69 -1.96
CA ARG A 119 1.33 16.01 -1.50
C ARG A 119 0.05 15.95 -0.66
N LEU A 120 -0.72 14.89 -0.76
CA LEU A 120 -1.93 14.68 0.04
C LEU A 120 -1.66 14.03 1.39
N MET A 121 -0.45 13.49 1.61
CA MET A 121 -0.05 12.77 2.80
C MET A 121 0.56 13.70 3.84
N ASP A 122 0.04 13.63 5.06
CA ASP A 122 0.54 14.38 6.21
C ASP A 122 1.74 13.70 6.85
N VAL A 123 1.80 12.35 6.77
CA VAL A 123 2.92 11.53 7.27
C VAL A 123 3.25 10.47 6.23
N LYS A 124 4.53 10.34 5.89
CA LYS A 124 5.04 9.37 4.93
C LYS A 124 5.98 8.40 5.64
N VAL A 125 5.65 7.11 5.56
CA VAL A 125 6.36 6.02 6.24
C VAL A 125 6.93 5.06 5.21
N TYR A 126 8.18 4.68 5.35
CA TYR A 126 8.78 3.61 4.57
C TYR A 126 9.10 2.41 5.47
N VAL A 127 8.53 1.26 5.13
CA VAL A 127 8.76 -0.01 5.83
C VAL A 127 9.94 -0.72 5.19
N ASP A 128 11.06 -0.69 5.89
CA ASP A 128 12.32 -1.26 5.42
C ASP A 128 12.53 -2.70 5.91
N CYS A 129 13.06 -3.53 5.04
CA CYS A 129 13.40 -4.92 5.36
C CYS A 129 14.43 -5.42 4.35
N SER A 130 15.41 -6.18 4.82
CA SER A 130 16.48 -6.73 3.97
C SER A 130 15.91 -7.61 2.85
N SER A 131 16.61 -7.63 1.71
CA SER A 131 16.14 -8.27 0.48
C SER A 131 15.96 -9.78 0.61
N ASP A 132 16.82 -10.45 1.36
CA ASP A 132 16.78 -11.90 1.65
C ASP A 132 15.53 -12.27 2.46
N VAL A 133 15.21 -11.49 3.51
CA VAL A 133 13.98 -11.68 4.31
C VAL A 133 12.74 -11.42 3.46
N ARG A 134 12.74 -10.36 2.64
CA ARG A 134 11.63 -10.06 1.73
C ARG A 134 11.42 -11.19 0.72
N LEU A 135 12.51 -11.69 0.11
CA LEU A 135 12.43 -12.80 -0.85
C LEU A 135 11.84 -14.06 -0.21
N THR A 136 12.34 -14.45 0.98
CA THR A 136 11.82 -15.61 1.70
C THR A 136 10.31 -15.51 1.96
N ARG A 137 9.83 -14.32 2.35
CA ARG A 137 8.40 -14.06 2.58
C ARG A 137 7.59 -14.11 1.28
N VAL A 138 8.13 -13.57 0.19
CA VAL A 138 7.48 -13.59 -1.13
C VAL A 138 7.36 -15.02 -1.64
N ILE A 139 8.41 -15.84 -1.54
CA ILE A 139 8.37 -17.26 -1.94
C ILE A 139 7.25 -17.98 -1.19
N ARG A 140 7.23 -17.90 0.15
CA ARG A 140 6.20 -18.57 0.96
C ARG A 140 4.78 -18.13 0.57
N ARG A 141 4.55 -16.82 0.51
CA ARG A 141 3.23 -16.26 0.14
C ARG A 141 2.79 -16.71 -1.25
N ASP A 142 3.65 -16.56 -2.24
CA ASP A 142 3.28 -16.79 -3.63
C ASP A 142 3.03 -18.30 -3.91
N ILE A 143 3.70 -19.19 -3.18
CA ILE A 143 3.43 -20.63 -3.22
C ILE A 143 2.09 -20.94 -2.53
N MET A 144 1.89 -20.47 -1.30
CA MET A 144 0.74 -20.85 -0.48
C MET A 144 -0.57 -20.18 -0.90
N GLU A 145 -0.51 -18.90 -1.30
CA GLU A 145 -1.70 -18.07 -1.54
C GLU A 145 -1.99 -17.84 -3.03
N ARG A 146 -0.97 -17.94 -3.91
CA ARG A 146 -1.10 -17.63 -5.34
C ARG A 146 -0.88 -18.83 -6.27
N GLY A 147 -0.61 -20.02 -5.69
CA GLY A 147 -0.46 -21.26 -6.42
C GLY A 147 0.71 -21.29 -7.40
N ARG A 148 1.78 -20.52 -7.14
CA ARG A 148 2.99 -20.48 -7.95
C ARG A 148 3.98 -21.54 -7.49
N ASP A 149 4.80 -22.07 -8.41
CA ASP A 149 5.97 -22.88 -8.08
C ASP A 149 7.17 -21.99 -7.73
N VAL A 150 8.17 -22.58 -7.09
CA VAL A 150 9.39 -21.87 -6.60
C VAL A 150 10.16 -21.25 -7.78
N GLU A 151 10.31 -21.97 -8.88
CA GLU A 151 11.08 -21.53 -10.04
C GLU A 151 10.43 -20.28 -10.67
N THR A 152 9.12 -20.30 -10.86
CA THR A 152 8.35 -19.15 -11.32
C THR A 152 8.52 -17.93 -10.41
N VAL A 153 8.54 -18.13 -9.08
CA VAL A 153 8.71 -17.02 -8.13
C VAL A 153 10.12 -16.45 -8.22
N LEU A 154 11.16 -17.30 -8.30
CA LEU A 154 12.56 -16.86 -8.41
C LEU A 154 12.80 -16.14 -9.73
N ASP A 155 12.36 -16.69 -10.85
CA ASP A 155 12.44 -16.08 -12.17
C ASP A 155 11.80 -14.67 -12.17
N ARG A 156 10.59 -14.55 -11.60
CA ARG A 156 9.91 -13.26 -11.47
C ARG A 156 10.70 -12.30 -10.58
N TYR A 157 11.24 -12.78 -9.47
CA TYR A 157 12.04 -11.96 -8.57
C TYR A 157 13.26 -11.37 -9.27
N GLU A 158 14.00 -12.19 -10.00
CA GLU A 158 15.21 -11.75 -10.71
C GLU A 158 14.90 -10.82 -11.88
N LYS A 159 13.89 -11.15 -12.69
CA LYS A 159 13.58 -10.44 -13.93
C LYS A 159 12.77 -9.16 -13.73
N THR A 160 11.92 -9.12 -12.69
CA THR A 160 10.98 -8.00 -12.51
C THR A 160 11.01 -7.38 -11.11
N VAL A 161 10.82 -8.17 -10.04
CA VAL A 161 10.61 -7.63 -8.68
C VAL A 161 11.85 -6.89 -8.16
N ARG A 162 13.02 -7.52 -8.25
CA ARG A 162 14.29 -6.92 -7.77
C ARG A 162 14.71 -5.70 -8.60
N PRO A 163 14.72 -5.72 -9.95
CA PRO A 163 15.03 -4.55 -10.75
C PRO A 163 14.05 -3.39 -10.51
N SER A 164 12.76 -3.67 -10.46
CA SER A 164 11.74 -2.64 -10.19
C SER A 164 11.86 -2.07 -8.79
N HIS A 165 12.19 -2.91 -7.79
CA HIS A 165 12.42 -2.42 -6.43
C HIS A 165 13.57 -1.41 -6.40
N LEU A 166 14.71 -1.73 -7.00
CA LEU A 166 15.87 -0.84 -7.03
C LEU A 166 15.63 0.44 -7.82
N GLN A 167 14.84 0.36 -8.90
CA GLN A 167 14.59 1.49 -9.79
C GLN A 167 13.48 2.41 -9.29
N PHE A 168 12.39 1.86 -8.76
CA PHE A 168 11.16 2.64 -8.50
C PHE A 168 10.74 2.68 -7.03
N ILE A 169 11.02 1.62 -6.24
CA ILE A 169 10.50 1.49 -4.88
C ILE A 169 11.51 2.00 -3.85
N GLU A 170 12.74 1.48 -3.87
CA GLU A 170 13.79 1.87 -2.94
C GLU A 170 14.09 3.38 -2.94
N PRO A 171 14.14 4.08 -4.09
CA PRO A 171 14.36 5.53 -4.11
C PRO A 171 13.27 6.32 -3.39
N THR A 172 12.03 5.79 -3.25
CA THR A 172 10.94 6.48 -2.56
C THR A 172 11.16 6.59 -1.05
N LYS A 173 12.09 5.81 -0.49
CA LYS A 173 12.55 5.90 0.89
C LYS A 173 13.04 7.31 1.23
N ASN A 174 13.61 8.03 0.26
CA ASN A 174 14.07 9.41 0.43
C ASN A 174 12.93 10.42 0.66
N PHE A 175 11.69 10.06 0.36
CA PHE A 175 10.51 10.89 0.60
C PHE A 175 9.83 10.60 1.94
N ALA A 176 10.28 9.56 2.67
CA ALA A 176 9.67 9.17 3.92
C ALA A 176 10.08 10.09 5.07
N ASP A 177 9.13 10.46 5.91
CA ASP A 177 9.36 11.18 7.16
C ASP A 177 9.86 10.22 8.26
N ILE A 178 9.45 8.93 8.17
CA ILE A 178 9.79 7.87 9.14
C ILE A 178 10.15 6.59 8.38
N ILE A 179 11.23 5.93 8.80
CA ILE A 179 11.63 4.62 8.31
C ILE A 179 11.44 3.60 9.45
N ILE A 180 10.66 2.54 9.19
CA ILE A 180 10.46 1.43 10.11
C ILE A 180 11.34 0.25 9.66
N PRO A 181 12.47 0.00 10.32
CA PRO A 181 13.31 -1.16 10.00
C PRO A 181 12.67 -2.45 10.49
N GLN A 182 13.02 -3.58 9.86
CA GLN A 182 12.53 -4.93 10.19
C GLN A 182 11.01 -5.16 9.93
N GLY A 183 10.35 -4.20 9.33
CA GLY A 183 8.93 -4.32 8.97
C GLY A 183 8.01 -4.49 10.18
N GLY A 184 7.00 -5.34 10.03
CA GLY A 184 5.98 -5.60 11.06
C GLY A 184 6.48 -6.24 12.35
N LEU A 185 7.76 -6.65 12.43
CA LEU A 185 8.37 -7.19 13.66
C LEU A 185 8.87 -6.08 14.60
N ASN A 186 9.02 -4.86 14.11
CA ASN A 186 9.46 -3.73 14.93
C ASN A 186 8.30 -3.12 15.72
N HIS A 187 7.89 -3.81 16.79
CA HIS A 187 6.79 -3.39 17.64
C HIS A 187 7.00 -1.99 18.24
N LYS A 188 8.25 -1.64 18.62
CA LYS A 188 8.56 -0.33 19.20
C LYS A 188 8.36 0.81 18.21
N ALA A 189 8.84 0.67 16.98
CA ALA A 189 8.63 1.71 15.96
C ALA A 189 7.15 1.88 15.63
N ILE A 190 6.38 0.78 15.56
CA ILE A 190 4.94 0.81 15.33
C ILE A 190 4.22 1.49 16.48
N GLU A 191 4.57 1.18 17.75
CA GLU A 191 4.02 1.81 18.95
C GLU A 191 4.27 3.34 18.96
N ILE A 192 5.49 3.76 18.65
CA ILE A 192 5.86 5.18 18.56
C ILE A 192 5.02 5.90 17.51
N LEU A 193 4.94 5.33 16.29
CA LEU A 193 4.15 5.90 15.20
C LEU A 193 2.67 5.98 15.58
N THR A 194 2.11 4.91 16.14
CA THR A 194 0.71 4.87 16.60
C THR A 194 0.42 5.93 17.65
N ASN A 195 1.30 6.09 18.64
CA ASN A 195 1.14 7.12 19.68
C ASN A 195 1.24 8.53 19.10
N TYR A 196 2.13 8.75 18.13
CA TYR A 196 2.23 10.02 17.41
C TYR A 196 0.92 10.35 16.66
N ILE A 197 0.34 9.39 15.94
CA ILE A 197 -0.94 9.55 15.25
C ILE A 197 -2.05 9.91 16.25
N LYS A 198 -2.14 9.19 17.37
CA LYS A 198 -3.11 9.48 18.44
C LYS A 198 -2.95 10.89 19.03
N GLN A 199 -1.72 11.37 19.16
CA GLN A 199 -1.46 12.74 19.63
C GLN A 199 -1.93 13.81 18.63
N ILE A 200 -1.71 13.61 17.34
CA ILE A 200 -2.21 14.52 16.30
C ILE A 200 -3.72 14.61 16.36
N LEU A 201 -4.41 13.48 16.42
CA LEU A 201 -5.88 13.45 16.48
C LEU A 201 -6.44 14.16 17.71
N LYS A 202 -5.77 14.05 18.87
CA LYS A 202 -6.19 14.77 20.09
C LYS A 202 -6.03 16.30 19.98
N LYS A 203 -5.05 16.76 19.19
CA LYS A 203 -4.79 18.19 18.99
C LYS A 203 -5.69 18.83 17.93
N THR A 204 -6.26 18.01 17.03
CA THR A 204 -7.19 18.49 16.02
C THR A 204 -8.57 18.68 16.68
N PRO A 205 -9.13 19.91 16.72
CA PRO A 205 -10.44 20.14 17.30
C PRO A 205 -11.48 19.23 16.62
N LYS A 206 -12.31 18.56 17.41
CA LYS A 206 -13.48 17.86 16.85
C LYS A 206 -14.39 18.94 16.27
N THR A 207 -14.35 19.14 14.96
CA THR A 207 -15.37 19.91 14.27
C THR A 207 -16.64 19.08 14.39
N HIS A 208 -17.53 19.49 15.28
CA HIS A 208 -18.87 18.93 15.38
C HIS A 208 -19.59 19.27 14.06
N ALA A 209 -19.91 18.24 13.27
CA ALA A 209 -20.87 18.32 12.18
C ALA A 209 -22.26 18.30 12.77
#